data_8c998997d715a2a2546aafde69fa485b
#
_entry.id   8c998997d715a2a2546aafde69fa485b
#
_cell.length_a   1.000
_cell.length_b   1.000
_cell.length_c   1.000
_cell.angle_alpha   90.00
_cell.angle_beta   90.00
_cell.angle_gamma   90.00
#
_symmetry.space_group_name_H-M   'P 1'
#
loop_
_entity.id
_entity.type
_entity.pdbx_description
1 polymer ?
#
loop_
_entity_poly.entity_id
_entity_poly.type
_entity_poly.pdbx_seq_one_letter_code
_entity_poly.pdbx_strand_id
1 'polypeptide(L)'
;MNEFDFSVLTAGEPAQFGKYGSLRLRYLKENNPTLYQALLQGHLLNAHLNEIDQQAHEVVEQIAQQLIRSEQFDESVKLSNPILWVQKMNSFKDIAEETVMRDLIYC
;
A
#
# COMPACT_ATOMS: atom_id res chain seq x y z
N MET A 1 9.93 14.49 -32.13
CA MET A 1 9.92 13.84 -31.44
C MET A 1 9.18 13.88 -30.69
N ASN A 2 8.83 13.89 -30.38
CA ASN A 2 8.59 13.75 -29.68
C ASN A 2 7.90 13.24 -29.04
N GLU A 3 6.84 12.66 -29.75
CA GLU A 3 6.56 12.26 -28.88
C GLU A 3 7.25 11.67 -28.15
N PHE A 4 7.89 11.95 -28.39
CA PHE A 4 8.95 11.59 -27.54
C PHE A 4 8.59 11.75 -26.07
N ASP A 5 8.76 10.72 -25.31
CA ASP A 5 8.36 10.71 -23.93
C ASP A 5 9.55 10.96 -23.04
N PHE A 6 9.66 12.17 -22.55
CA PHE A 6 10.76 12.52 -21.63
C PHE A 6 10.75 11.72 -20.35
N SER A 7 9.60 11.25 -19.91
CA SER A 7 9.54 10.49 -18.67
C SER A 7 10.30 9.17 -18.79
N VAL A 8 10.36 8.60 -19.98
CA VAL A 8 11.15 7.39 -20.21
C VAL A 8 12.64 7.66 -20.01
N LEU A 9 13.09 8.82 -20.41
CA LEU A 9 14.51 9.17 -20.32
C LEU A 9 14.90 9.73 -18.95
N THR A 10 14.00 10.44 -18.30
CA THR A 10 14.36 11.24 -17.14
C THR A 10 13.75 10.77 -15.84
N ALA A 11 12.60 10.12 -15.87
CA ALA A 11 11.83 9.86 -14.67
C ALA A 11 11.94 8.43 -14.14
N GLY A 12 12.65 7.55 -14.83
CA GLY A 12 12.73 6.15 -14.44
C GLY A 12 11.39 5.46 -14.63
N GLU A 13 10.94 4.71 -13.62
CA GLU A 13 9.69 3.96 -13.70
C GLU A 13 8.47 4.87 -13.75
N PRO A 14 7.44 4.51 -14.52
CA PRO A 14 6.18 5.22 -14.44
C PRO A 14 5.48 4.92 -13.12
N ALA A 15 4.59 5.83 -12.72
CA ALA A 15 3.79 5.66 -11.51
C ALA A 15 2.75 4.56 -11.74
N GLN A 16 2.75 3.56 -10.87
CA GLN A 16 1.80 2.45 -10.92
C GLN A 16 1.18 2.19 -9.55
N PHE A 17 1.44 3.08 -8.61
CA PHE A 17 0.94 2.92 -7.25
C PHE A 17 -0.51 3.41 -7.12
N GLY A 18 -1.21 2.83 -6.15
CA GLY A 18 -2.57 3.23 -5.84
C GLY A 18 -2.64 3.91 -4.48
N LYS A 19 -3.53 3.40 -3.62
CA LYS A 19 -3.86 4.01 -2.34
C LYS A 19 -2.64 4.19 -1.44
N TYR A 20 -1.87 3.14 -1.23
CA TYR A 20 -0.78 3.17 -0.25
C TYR A 20 0.39 4.01 -0.75
N GLY A 21 0.73 3.89 -2.01
CA GLY A 21 1.77 4.73 -2.60
C GLY A 21 1.40 6.19 -2.56
N SER A 22 0.13 6.52 -2.81
CA SER A 22 -0.36 7.90 -2.74
C SER A 22 -0.24 8.46 -1.32
N LEU A 23 -0.57 7.66 -0.31
CA LEU A 23 -0.44 8.07 1.08
C LEU A 23 1.03 8.27 1.46
N ARG A 24 1.91 7.39 0.99
CA ARG A 24 3.35 7.54 1.22
C ARG A 24 3.90 8.81 0.57
N LEU A 25 3.47 9.10 -0.65
CA LEU A 25 3.87 10.33 -1.35
C LEU A 25 3.52 11.57 -0.54
N ARG A 26 2.29 11.61 -0.06
CA ARG A 26 1.83 12.72 0.76
C ARG A 26 2.62 12.84 2.05
N TYR A 27 2.87 11.71 2.71
CA TYR A 27 3.66 11.70 3.93
C TYR A 27 5.07 12.24 3.70
N LEU A 28 5.73 11.82 2.62
CA LEU A 28 7.08 12.30 2.31
C LEU A 28 7.10 13.79 2.07
N LYS A 29 6.14 14.30 1.30
CA LYS A 29 6.07 15.74 1.03
C LYS A 29 5.88 16.55 2.30
N GLU A 30 5.06 16.07 3.22
CA GLU A 30 4.69 16.82 4.41
C GLU A 30 5.67 16.63 5.56
N ASN A 31 6.28 15.46 5.67
CA ASN A 31 7.05 15.10 6.86
C ASN A 31 8.51 14.79 6.60
N ASN A 32 8.89 14.51 5.36
CA ASN A 32 10.29 14.23 5.03
C ASN A 32 10.65 14.80 3.65
N PRO A 33 10.61 16.12 3.50
CA PRO A 33 10.88 16.74 2.20
C PRO A 33 12.29 16.47 1.68
N THR A 34 13.25 16.23 2.57
CA THR A 34 14.61 15.91 2.16
C THR A 34 14.65 14.61 1.37
N LEU A 35 14.03 13.56 1.90
CA LEU A 35 13.96 12.29 1.21
C LEU A 35 13.12 12.41 -0.07
N TYR A 36 12.01 13.14 0.00
CA TYR A 36 11.18 13.38 -1.18
C TYR A 36 11.99 13.98 -2.32
N GLN A 37 12.75 15.04 -2.03
CA GLN A 37 13.56 15.70 -3.04
C GLN A 37 14.68 14.81 -3.56
N ALA A 38 15.30 14.03 -2.69
CA ALA A 38 16.36 13.11 -3.11
C ALA A 38 15.83 12.06 -4.09
N LEU A 39 14.66 11.49 -3.78
CA LEU A 39 14.04 10.49 -4.65
C LEU A 39 13.60 11.10 -5.98
N LEU A 40 13.05 12.30 -5.92
CA LEU A 40 12.59 13.00 -7.11
C LEU A 40 13.77 13.32 -8.05
N GLN A 41 14.84 13.87 -7.50
CA GLN A 41 16.02 14.25 -8.28
C GLN A 41 16.73 13.04 -8.87
N GLY A 42 16.69 11.91 -8.16
CA GLY A 42 17.30 10.67 -8.64
C GLY A 42 16.44 9.88 -9.58
N HIS A 43 15.24 10.37 -9.91
CA HIS A 43 14.26 9.66 -10.75
C HIS A 43 13.83 8.32 -10.14
N LEU A 44 13.82 8.24 -8.81
CA LEU A 44 13.49 7.04 -8.07
C LEU A 44 12.17 7.12 -7.31
N LEU A 45 11.49 8.27 -7.38
CA LEU A 45 10.28 8.47 -6.59
C LEU A 45 9.19 7.47 -6.96
N ASN A 46 8.90 7.31 -8.25
CA ASN A 46 7.86 6.38 -8.67
C ASN A 46 8.21 4.93 -8.32
N ALA A 47 9.48 4.55 -8.50
CA ALA A 47 9.94 3.21 -8.13
C ALA A 47 9.72 2.95 -6.64
N HIS A 48 10.07 3.93 -5.80
CA HIS A 48 9.86 3.83 -4.35
C HIS A 48 8.38 3.67 -4.00
N LEU A 49 7.52 4.51 -4.60
CA LEU A 49 6.10 4.49 -4.30
C LEU A 49 5.42 3.23 -4.83
N ASN A 50 5.83 2.75 -6.01
CA ASN A 50 5.33 1.50 -6.56
C ASN A 50 5.66 0.33 -5.63
N GLU A 51 6.89 0.30 -5.12
CA GLU A 51 7.34 -0.76 -4.22
C GLU A 51 6.60 -0.71 -2.89
N ILE A 52 6.47 0.47 -2.31
CA ILE A 52 5.73 0.64 -1.04
C ILE A 52 4.28 0.19 -1.22
N ASP A 53 3.66 0.58 -2.33
CA ASP A 53 2.27 0.21 -2.59
C ASP A 53 2.11 -1.31 -2.68
N GLN A 54 3.01 -1.96 -3.41
CA GLN A 54 2.98 -3.41 -3.55
C GLN A 54 3.21 -4.12 -2.22
N GLN A 55 4.22 -3.69 -1.48
CA GLN A 55 4.51 -4.27 -0.16
C GLN A 55 3.34 -4.09 0.79
N ALA A 56 2.71 -2.92 0.77
CA ALA A 56 1.57 -2.65 1.63
C ALA A 56 0.41 -3.60 1.34
N HIS A 57 0.08 -3.81 0.06
CA HIS A 57 -0.96 -4.74 -0.33
C HIS A 57 -0.65 -6.16 0.15
N GLU A 58 0.60 -6.59 -0.03
CA GLU A 58 1.02 -7.93 0.38
C GLU A 58 0.94 -8.11 1.89
N VAL A 59 1.38 -7.13 2.65
CA VAL A 59 1.37 -7.22 4.11
C VAL A 59 -0.07 -7.20 4.64
N VAL A 60 -0.92 -6.34 4.09
CA VAL A 60 -2.33 -6.32 4.47
C VAL A 60 -2.95 -7.70 4.26
N GLU A 61 -2.70 -8.31 3.11
CA GLU A 61 -3.24 -9.63 2.80
C GLU A 61 -2.72 -10.68 3.77
N GLN A 62 -1.43 -10.67 4.07
CA GLN A 62 -0.81 -11.63 4.99
C GLN A 62 -1.40 -11.52 6.39
N ILE A 63 -1.54 -10.29 6.90
CA ILE A 63 -2.08 -10.09 8.24
C ILE A 63 -3.54 -10.51 8.30
N ALA A 64 -4.33 -10.16 7.29
CA ALA A 64 -5.73 -10.55 7.24
C ALA A 64 -5.87 -12.08 7.24
N GLN A 65 -5.04 -12.78 6.45
CA GLN A 65 -5.07 -14.24 6.41
C GLN A 65 -4.66 -14.86 7.75
N GLN A 66 -3.68 -14.27 8.43
CA GLN A 66 -3.28 -14.74 9.74
C GLN A 66 -4.40 -14.59 10.77
N LEU A 67 -5.12 -13.48 10.72
CA LEU A 67 -6.24 -13.24 11.64
C LEU A 67 -7.38 -14.21 11.38
N ILE A 68 -7.68 -14.47 10.10
CA ILE A 68 -8.71 -15.45 9.73
C ILE A 68 -8.36 -16.80 10.33
N ARG A 69 -7.11 -17.23 10.18
CA ARG A 69 -6.67 -18.52 10.69
C ARG A 69 -6.66 -18.58 12.21
N SER A 70 -6.17 -17.52 12.87
CA SER A 70 -6.04 -17.50 14.32
C SER A 70 -7.40 -17.51 15.02
N GLU A 71 -8.41 -16.92 14.39
CA GLU A 71 -9.77 -16.90 14.94
C GLU A 71 -10.63 -18.05 14.40
N GLN A 72 -10.03 -18.91 13.58
CA GLN A 72 -10.72 -20.06 12.98
C GLN A 72 -11.98 -19.62 12.21
N PHE A 73 -11.86 -18.48 11.53
CA PHE A 73 -12.97 -17.86 10.85
C PHE A 73 -12.89 -18.20 9.37
N ASP A 74 -13.70 -19.18 8.94
CA ASP A 74 -13.61 -19.70 7.58
C ASP A 74 -14.90 -19.42 6.78
N GLU A 75 -14.95 -19.94 5.56
CA GLU A 75 -16.07 -19.70 4.65
C GLU A 75 -17.39 -20.28 5.12
N SER A 76 -17.37 -21.23 6.06
CA SER A 76 -18.63 -21.74 6.59
C SER A 76 -19.42 -20.64 7.29
N VAL A 77 -18.72 -19.69 7.91
CA VAL A 77 -19.38 -18.55 8.53
C VAL A 77 -20.03 -17.64 7.47
N LYS A 78 -19.40 -17.51 6.31
CA LYS A 78 -19.97 -16.73 5.21
C LYS A 78 -21.32 -17.27 4.79
N LEU A 79 -21.48 -18.59 4.77
CA LEU A 79 -22.74 -19.23 4.39
C LEU A 79 -23.77 -19.17 5.50
N SER A 80 -23.36 -19.38 6.75
CA SER A 80 -24.29 -19.46 7.89
C SER A 80 -24.66 -18.09 8.44
N ASN A 81 -23.74 -17.11 8.37
CA ASN A 81 -23.98 -15.77 8.89
C ASN A 81 -23.22 -14.75 8.06
N PRO A 82 -23.73 -14.37 6.88
CA PRO A 82 -23.02 -13.47 5.96
C PRO A 82 -22.76 -12.08 6.55
N ILE A 83 -23.63 -11.58 7.40
CA ILE A 83 -23.44 -10.26 8.00
C ILE A 83 -22.24 -10.29 8.96
N LEU A 84 -22.17 -11.30 9.80
CA LEU A 84 -21.03 -11.47 10.71
C LEU A 84 -19.74 -11.63 9.94
N TRP A 85 -19.78 -12.41 8.84
CA TRP A 85 -18.60 -12.63 8.01
C TRP A 85 -18.05 -11.33 7.46
N VAL A 86 -18.93 -10.45 6.92
CA VAL A 86 -18.52 -9.17 6.36
C VAL A 86 -17.95 -8.26 7.46
N GLN A 87 -18.60 -8.22 8.61
CA GLN A 87 -18.12 -7.38 9.73
C GLN A 87 -16.73 -7.81 10.19
N LYS A 88 -16.52 -9.12 10.31
CA LYS A 88 -15.22 -9.64 10.74
C LYS A 88 -14.13 -9.39 9.70
N MET A 89 -14.45 -9.60 8.42
CA MET A 89 -13.48 -9.35 7.34
C MET A 89 -13.07 -7.87 7.32
N ASN A 90 -14.02 -6.96 7.48
CA ASN A 90 -13.71 -5.53 7.53
C ASN A 90 -12.85 -5.20 8.75
N SER A 91 -13.12 -5.81 9.89
CA SER A 91 -12.34 -5.62 11.10
C SER A 91 -10.90 -6.09 10.92
N PHE A 92 -10.71 -7.27 10.34
CA PHE A 92 -9.37 -7.81 10.06
C PHE A 92 -8.59 -6.90 9.12
N LYS A 93 -9.26 -6.41 8.08
CA LYS A 93 -8.64 -5.50 7.14
C LYS A 93 -8.22 -4.20 7.81
N ASP A 94 -9.07 -3.64 8.67
CA ASP A 94 -8.76 -2.40 9.38
C ASP A 94 -7.54 -2.58 10.28
N ILE A 95 -7.44 -3.70 10.99
CA ILE A 95 -6.29 -4.01 11.83
C ILE A 95 -5.03 -4.09 10.97
N ALA A 96 -5.12 -4.79 9.84
CA ALA A 96 -3.99 -4.94 8.93
C ALA A 96 -3.55 -3.60 8.36
N GLU A 97 -4.49 -2.75 7.95
CA GLU A 97 -4.17 -1.44 7.41
C GLU A 97 -3.51 -0.53 8.45
N GLU A 98 -3.95 -0.60 9.70
CA GLU A 98 -3.33 0.17 10.78
C GLU A 98 -1.85 -0.18 10.92
N THR A 99 -1.53 -1.46 10.88
CA THR A 99 -0.15 -1.92 10.95
C THR A 99 0.66 -1.40 9.77
N VAL A 100 0.13 -1.50 8.57
CA VAL A 100 0.81 -1.06 7.36
C VAL A 100 1.03 0.46 7.37
N MET A 101 0.03 1.22 7.79
CA MET A 101 0.17 2.68 7.87
C MET A 101 1.32 3.07 8.80
N ARG A 102 1.40 2.42 9.96
CA ARG A 102 2.45 2.70 10.93
C ARG A 102 3.82 2.27 10.43
N ASP A 103 3.92 1.07 9.86
CA ASP A 103 5.21 0.43 9.61
C ASP A 103 5.79 0.72 8.23
N LEU A 104 4.96 1.02 7.24
CA LEU A 104 5.42 1.24 5.86
C LEU A 104 5.12 2.63 5.33
N ILE A 105 4.03 3.23 5.73
CA ILE A 105 3.57 4.50 5.12
C ILE A 105 4.09 5.71 5.88
N TYR A 106 4.00 5.68 7.20
CA TYR A 106 4.29 6.84 8.06
C TYR A 106 5.58 6.64 8.86
N CYS A 107 6.59 6.12 8.22
CA CYS A 107 7.87 5.91 8.90
C CYS A 107 9.06 6.62 8.26
#